data_a7f993e091ddc798b407e11ca42772a7
#
_entry.id   a7f993e091ddc798b407e11ca42772a7
#
_cell.length_a   1.000
_cell.length_b   1.000
_cell.length_c   1.000
_cell.angle_alpha   90.00
_cell.angle_beta   90.00
_cell.angle_gamma   90.00
#
_symmetry.space_group_name_H-M   'P 1'
#
loop_
_entity.id
_entity.type
_entity.pdbx_description
1 polymer ?
#
loop_
_entity_poly.entity_id
_entity_poly.type
_entity_poly.pdbx_seq_one_letter_code
_entity_poly.pdbx_strand_id
1 'polypeptide(L)'
;MWLRAFILATLSASAAWGHPSSPPVVDTVHGKVLGKFVSLEGFAQPVAIFLGIPFAKPPLGPLRFTPPQPAEPWSFVKNATSYPPMCTQDPKAGQLLSELFTNRKENIPLKLSEDCLYLNIYTPADLTKKNRLPVMVWIHGGGLMVGAASTYDGLALAAHENVVVVTIQYRLGIWGFFSTGDEHSRGNWGHLDQVAALRWVQDNIASFGGNPGSVTIFGESAGGESVSVLVLSPLAKNLFHRAISESGVALTSVLVKKGDVKPLAEQIAITAGCKTTTSAVMVHCLRQKTEEELLETTLKMKFLSLDLQGDPRESQPLLGTVIDGMLLLKTPEELQAERNFHTVPYMVGINKQEFGWLIPMQLMSYPLSEGQLDQKTAMSLLWKSYPLVCIAKELIPEATEKYLGGTDDTVKKKDLFLDLIADVMFGVP
;
A
#
# COMPACT_ATOMS: atom_id res chain seq x y z
N MET A 1 17.41 57.82 -58.00
CA MET A 1 16.80 56.46 -58.00
C MET A 1 16.84 55.96 -56.55
N TRP A 2 15.70 55.98 -55.91
CA TRP A 2 15.62 55.60 -54.43
C TRP A 2 15.20 54.15 -54.31
N LEU A 3 16.03 53.34 -53.69
CA LEU A 3 15.68 51.96 -53.30
C LEU A 3 15.07 52.00 -51.91
N ARG A 4 13.79 51.77 -51.78
CA ARG A 4 13.12 51.58 -50.48
C ARG A 4 13.26 50.14 -50.07
N ALA A 5 14.07 49.88 -49.05
CA ALA A 5 14.10 48.59 -48.36
C ALA A 5 12.89 48.51 -47.42
N PHE A 6 11.98 47.59 -47.68
CA PHE A 6 10.93 47.19 -46.75
C PHE A 6 11.52 46.20 -45.75
N ILE A 7 11.69 46.59 -44.52
CA ILE A 7 11.97 45.72 -43.40
C ILE A 7 10.62 45.15 -42.95
N LEU A 8 10.32 43.90 -43.28
CA LEU A 8 9.25 43.14 -42.65
C LEU A 8 9.72 42.76 -41.26
N ALA A 9 9.25 43.45 -40.24
CA ALA A 9 9.34 42.99 -38.85
C ALA A 9 8.28 41.89 -38.65
N THR A 10 8.65 40.64 -38.73
CA THR A 10 7.82 39.52 -38.26
C THR A 10 7.83 39.57 -36.74
N LEU A 11 6.79 40.10 -36.15
CA LEU A 11 6.46 39.91 -34.75
C LEU A 11 6.06 38.43 -34.57
N SER A 12 7.02 37.62 -34.22
CA SER A 12 6.76 36.32 -33.63
C SER A 12 6.17 36.61 -32.25
N ALA A 13 4.88 36.61 -32.13
CA ALA A 13 4.18 36.51 -30.87
C ALA A 13 4.43 35.08 -30.36
N SER A 14 5.56 34.87 -29.68
CA SER A 14 5.70 33.75 -28.75
C SER A 14 4.60 33.98 -27.72
N ALA A 15 3.51 33.23 -27.81
CA ALA A 15 2.58 33.08 -26.70
C ALA A 15 3.41 32.50 -25.54
N ALA A 16 3.97 33.37 -24.70
CA ALA A 16 4.46 32.99 -23.41
C ALA A 16 3.22 32.50 -22.67
N TRP A 17 3.05 31.17 -22.64
CA TRP A 17 2.13 30.51 -21.74
C TRP A 17 2.63 30.86 -20.34
N GLY A 18 2.01 31.87 -19.72
CA GLY A 18 2.40 32.35 -18.43
C GLY A 18 2.21 31.22 -17.44
N HIS A 19 3.32 30.80 -16.81
CA HIS A 19 3.20 30.02 -15.59
C HIS A 19 2.21 30.73 -14.66
N PRO A 20 1.29 30.00 -14.02
CA PRO A 20 0.40 30.62 -13.05
C PRO A 20 1.22 31.42 -12.05
N SER A 21 0.93 32.72 -11.94
CA SER A 21 1.73 33.67 -11.15
C SER A 21 1.62 33.44 -9.64
N SER A 22 0.69 32.60 -9.20
CA SER A 22 0.44 32.26 -7.79
C SER A 22 0.27 30.73 -7.61
N PRO A 23 0.75 30.19 -6.48
CA PRO A 23 0.56 28.79 -6.15
C PRO A 23 -0.93 28.41 -6.08
N PRO A 24 -1.30 27.16 -6.40
CA PRO A 24 -2.69 26.74 -6.40
C PRO A 24 -3.23 26.63 -4.97
N VAL A 25 -4.41 27.21 -4.74
CA VAL A 25 -5.17 27.06 -3.49
C VAL A 25 -6.51 26.42 -3.82
N VAL A 26 -6.87 25.36 -3.11
CA VAL A 26 -8.10 24.60 -3.34
C VAL A 26 -8.91 24.52 -2.04
N ASP A 27 -10.23 24.68 -2.16
CA ASP A 27 -11.17 24.49 -1.06
C ASP A 27 -11.54 23.00 -0.92
N THR A 28 -11.38 22.47 0.27
CA THR A 28 -11.89 21.15 0.67
C THR A 28 -13.04 21.31 1.66
N VAL A 29 -13.77 20.25 1.94
CA VAL A 29 -14.83 20.26 2.99
C VAL A 29 -14.27 20.56 4.39
N HIS A 30 -12.95 20.41 4.62
CA HIS A 30 -12.31 20.67 5.90
C HIS A 30 -11.60 22.04 5.97
N GLY A 31 -11.36 22.70 4.83
CA GLY A 31 -10.65 23.98 4.75
C GLY A 31 -9.77 24.09 3.51
N LYS A 32 -9.06 25.20 3.38
CA LYS A 32 -8.22 25.48 2.21
C LYS A 32 -6.86 24.80 2.31
N VAL A 33 -6.36 24.32 1.16
CA VAL A 33 -5.01 23.75 1.02
C VAL A 33 -4.22 24.48 -0.05
N LEU A 34 -2.94 24.75 0.23
CA LEU A 34 -2.00 25.39 -0.68
C LEU A 34 -1.08 24.31 -1.26
N GLY A 35 -1.08 24.15 -2.58
CA GLY A 35 -0.18 23.29 -3.32
C GLY A 35 0.95 24.04 -4.01
N LYS A 36 1.60 23.36 -4.95
CA LYS A 36 2.63 23.93 -5.84
C LYS A 36 2.44 23.43 -7.26
N PHE A 37 2.96 24.20 -8.22
CA PHE A 37 3.05 23.76 -9.60
C PHE A 37 4.43 23.11 -9.86
N VAL A 38 4.44 22.01 -10.59
CA VAL A 38 5.66 21.33 -11.04
C VAL A 38 5.56 21.10 -12.54
N SER A 39 6.57 21.54 -13.29
CA SER A 39 6.68 21.32 -14.73
C SER A 39 7.38 19.98 -14.99
N LEU A 40 6.86 19.23 -15.96
CA LEU A 40 7.51 18.06 -16.50
C LEU A 40 8.09 18.40 -17.87
N GLU A 41 9.32 18.00 -18.13
CA GLU A 41 9.98 18.24 -19.42
C GLU A 41 9.16 17.65 -20.58
N GLY A 42 8.97 18.42 -21.64
CA GLY A 42 8.13 18.02 -22.78
C GLY A 42 6.64 18.35 -22.65
N PHE A 43 6.19 18.86 -21.50
CA PHE A 43 4.79 19.25 -21.29
C PHE A 43 4.63 20.76 -21.17
N ALA A 44 3.66 21.31 -21.93
CA ALA A 44 3.40 22.74 -21.93
C ALA A 44 2.69 23.23 -20.65
N GLN A 45 1.92 22.38 -19.99
CA GLN A 45 1.16 22.72 -18.79
C GLN A 45 1.81 22.08 -17.54
N PRO A 46 1.99 22.87 -16.47
CA PRO A 46 2.44 22.34 -15.21
C PRO A 46 1.35 21.50 -14.52
N VAL A 47 1.74 20.54 -13.73
CA VAL A 47 0.86 19.76 -12.85
C VAL A 47 0.77 20.45 -11.50
N ALA A 48 -0.43 20.65 -10.98
CA ALA A 48 -0.62 21.11 -9.61
C ALA A 48 -0.49 19.91 -8.66
N ILE A 49 0.35 20.08 -7.62
CA ILE A 49 0.66 19.03 -6.66
C ILE A 49 0.30 19.50 -5.27
N PHE A 50 -0.40 18.64 -4.53
CA PHE A 50 -0.76 18.85 -3.12
C PHE A 50 -0.28 17.64 -2.33
N LEU A 51 0.62 17.86 -1.37
CA LEU A 51 1.29 16.82 -0.61
C LEU A 51 0.93 16.92 0.87
N GLY A 52 0.52 15.81 1.48
CA GLY A 52 0.22 15.75 2.89
C GLY A 52 -1.10 16.41 3.28
N ILE A 53 -2.18 16.15 2.54
CA ILE A 53 -3.53 16.57 2.94
C ILE A 53 -4.07 15.55 3.95
N PRO A 54 -4.46 15.96 5.18
CA PRO A 54 -5.04 15.02 6.15
C PRO A 54 -6.44 14.60 5.72
N PHE A 55 -6.69 13.29 5.69
CA PHE A 55 -8.02 12.74 5.42
C PHE A 55 -8.72 12.21 6.68
N ALA A 56 -7.99 12.05 7.79
CA ALA A 56 -8.50 11.61 9.07
C ALA A 56 -7.74 12.31 10.22
N LYS A 57 -8.29 12.22 11.43
CA LYS A 57 -7.59 12.62 12.67
C LYS A 57 -6.35 11.75 12.87
N PRO A 58 -5.26 12.29 13.46
CA PRO A 58 -4.15 11.48 13.91
C PRO A 58 -4.62 10.36 14.84
N PRO A 59 -4.32 9.08 14.54
CA PRO A 59 -4.81 7.92 15.29
C PRO A 59 -3.98 7.67 16.55
N LEU A 60 -3.84 8.66 17.41
CA LEU A 60 -2.98 8.68 18.59
C LEU A 60 -3.73 8.28 19.88
N GLY A 61 -3.03 7.71 20.84
CA GLY A 61 -3.55 7.43 22.17
C GLY A 61 -4.87 6.64 22.14
N PRO A 62 -6.00 7.21 22.60
CA PRO A 62 -7.30 6.52 22.60
C PRO A 62 -7.81 6.12 21.21
N LEU A 63 -7.35 6.80 20.16
CA LEU A 63 -7.72 6.50 18.77
C LEU A 63 -6.87 5.38 18.15
N ARG A 64 -5.79 4.96 18.80
CA ARG A 64 -5.01 3.79 18.39
C ARG A 64 -5.88 2.53 18.45
N PHE A 65 -5.81 1.66 17.46
CA PHE A 65 -6.66 0.47 17.32
C PHE A 65 -8.16 0.79 17.32
N THR A 66 -8.54 1.86 16.63
CA THR A 66 -9.94 2.21 16.37
C THR A 66 -10.12 2.62 14.91
N PRO A 67 -11.35 2.60 14.37
CA PRO A 67 -11.63 3.17 13.06
C PRO A 67 -11.17 4.62 12.96
N PRO A 68 -10.67 5.06 11.79
CA PRO A 68 -10.27 6.45 11.58
C PRO A 68 -11.46 7.39 11.81
N GLN A 69 -11.17 8.54 12.42
CA GLN A 69 -12.16 9.60 12.63
C GLN A 69 -11.96 10.70 11.58
N PRO A 70 -13.02 11.41 11.14
CA PRO A 70 -12.90 12.53 10.20
C PRO A 70 -11.88 13.56 10.65
N ALA A 71 -11.13 14.14 9.73
CA ALA A 71 -10.20 15.22 10.03
C ALA A 71 -10.92 16.42 10.62
N GLU A 72 -10.25 17.16 11.53
CA GLU A 72 -10.79 18.40 12.06
C GLU A 72 -10.77 19.50 10.99
N PRO A 73 -11.84 20.29 10.86
CA PRO A 73 -11.84 21.47 9.98
C PRO A 73 -10.80 22.50 10.43
N TRP A 74 -10.25 23.24 9.48
CA TRP A 74 -9.32 24.34 9.75
C TRP A 74 -9.75 25.62 9.02
N SER A 75 -9.47 26.78 9.63
CA SER A 75 -9.86 28.10 9.13
C SER A 75 -8.75 28.85 8.36
N PHE A 76 -7.51 28.35 8.39
CA PHE A 76 -6.36 28.91 7.69
C PHE A 76 -6.08 28.16 6.38
N VAL A 77 -5.17 28.68 5.55
CA VAL A 77 -4.70 27.94 4.37
C VAL A 77 -3.59 26.99 4.80
N LYS A 78 -3.91 25.69 4.81
CA LYS A 78 -2.96 24.65 5.20
C LYS A 78 -1.93 24.44 4.08
N ASN A 79 -0.65 24.46 4.42
CA ASN A 79 0.43 24.19 3.49
C ASN A 79 0.48 22.68 3.16
N ALA A 80 0.32 22.34 1.87
CA ALA A 80 0.38 21.01 1.31
C ALA A 80 1.44 20.93 0.19
N THR A 81 2.65 21.43 0.45
CA THR A 81 3.76 21.48 -0.54
C THR A 81 4.89 20.49 -0.26
N SER A 82 4.83 19.74 0.85
CA SER A 82 5.83 18.75 1.28
C SER A 82 5.17 17.45 1.69
N TYR A 83 5.91 16.34 1.53
CA TYR A 83 5.43 15.03 1.94
C TYR A 83 5.25 14.94 3.46
N PRO A 84 4.19 14.25 3.93
CA PRO A 84 3.97 13.97 5.33
C PRO A 84 4.94 12.87 5.81
N PRO A 85 5.05 12.64 7.14
CA PRO A 85 5.76 11.47 7.66
C PRO A 85 5.16 10.17 7.10
N MET A 86 5.99 9.12 6.98
CA MET A 86 5.51 7.74 6.78
C MET A 86 4.77 7.25 8.04
N CYS A 87 3.81 6.37 7.88
CA CYS A 87 3.25 5.64 9.02
C CYS A 87 4.34 4.81 9.70
N THR A 88 4.30 4.75 11.03
CA THR A 88 5.31 4.07 11.85
C THR A 88 5.48 2.62 11.42
N GLN A 89 6.72 2.22 11.22
CA GLN A 89 7.15 0.94 10.64
C GLN A 89 8.62 0.70 10.98
N ASP A 90 9.17 -0.48 10.65
CA ASP A 90 10.62 -0.70 10.71
C ASP A 90 11.33 0.33 9.81
N PRO A 91 12.15 1.23 10.38
CA PRO A 91 12.76 2.33 9.62
C PRO A 91 13.74 1.85 8.55
N LYS A 92 14.43 0.72 8.78
CA LYS A 92 15.38 0.16 7.82
C LYS A 92 14.66 -0.49 6.64
N ALA A 93 13.67 -1.33 6.94
CA ALA A 93 12.88 -1.99 5.91
C ALA A 93 12.06 -0.97 5.10
N GLY A 94 11.44 0.01 5.76
CA GLY A 94 10.68 1.08 5.10
C GLY A 94 11.52 1.97 4.20
N GLN A 95 12.73 2.36 4.66
CA GLN A 95 13.66 3.16 3.85
C GLN A 95 14.16 2.36 2.64
N LEU A 96 14.57 1.11 2.85
CA LEU A 96 15.01 0.21 1.78
C LEU A 96 13.91 0.03 0.71
N LEU A 97 12.68 -0.25 1.13
CA LEU A 97 11.55 -0.38 0.21
C LEU A 97 11.32 0.91 -0.57
N SER A 98 11.36 2.06 0.11
CA SER A 98 11.21 3.36 -0.55
C SER A 98 12.30 3.62 -1.60
N GLU A 99 13.55 3.28 -1.31
CA GLU A 99 14.68 3.44 -2.25
C GLU A 99 14.55 2.58 -3.48
N LEU A 100 14.00 1.38 -3.33
CA LEU A 100 13.89 0.41 -4.41
C LEU A 100 12.71 0.66 -5.34
N PHE A 101 11.58 1.05 -4.77
CA PHE A 101 10.33 1.19 -5.52
C PHE A 101 10.04 2.63 -5.95
N THR A 102 10.83 3.61 -5.48
CA THR A 102 10.60 4.99 -5.90
C THR A 102 10.83 5.18 -7.40
N ASN A 103 9.89 5.85 -8.06
CA ASN A 103 10.01 6.29 -9.44
C ASN A 103 10.65 7.68 -9.57
N ARG A 104 11.27 8.20 -8.48
CA ARG A 104 11.99 9.47 -8.47
C ARG A 104 13.48 9.30 -8.72
N LYS A 105 14.10 10.36 -9.22
CA LYS A 105 15.57 10.43 -9.35
C LYS A 105 16.27 10.62 -8.00
N GLU A 106 15.59 11.24 -7.04
CA GLU A 106 16.13 11.56 -5.72
C GLU A 106 15.36 10.82 -4.64
N ASN A 107 16.10 10.27 -3.70
CA ASN A 107 15.52 9.64 -2.52
C ASN A 107 15.12 10.71 -1.51
N ILE A 108 13.95 10.56 -0.91
CA ILE A 108 13.44 11.50 0.10
C ILE A 108 13.59 10.83 1.47
N PRO A 109 14.44 11.35 2.37
CA PRO A 109 14.49 10.85 3.73
C PRO A 109 13.18 11.21 4.44
N LEU A 110 12.46 10.19 4.88
CA LEU A 110 11.16 10.35 5.50
C LEU A 110 11.26 10.13 7.01
N LYS A 111 10.48 10.91 7.75
CA LYS A 111 10.28 10.70 9.19
C LYS A 111 9.14 9.73 9.39
N LEU A 112 9.19 8.97 10.48
CA LEU A 112 8.10 8.11 10.92
C LEU A 112 7.19 8.87 11.89
N SER A 113 5.91 8.58 11.86
CA SER A 113 4.95 9.07 12.86
C SER A 113 3.66 8.27 12.83
N GLU A 114 3.04 8.07 13.98
CA GLU A 114 1.65 7.62 14.07
C GLU A 114 0.67 8.66 13.48
N ASP A 115 1.02 9.95 13.48
CA ASP A 115 0.29 11.00 12.75
C ASP A 115 0.66 10.94 11.27
N CYS A 116 0.03 10.01 10.53
CA CYS A 116 0.40 9.68 9.17
C CYS A 116 -0.77 9.56 8.18
N LEU A 117 -2.02 9.80 8.61
CA LEU A 117 -3.19 9.60 7.76
C LEU A 117 -3.40 10.77 6.79
N TYR A 118 -2.54 10.79 5.78
CA TYR A 118 -2.44 11.83 4.75
C TYR A 118 -2.50 11.22 3.35
N LEU A 119 -2.90 12.04 2.38
CA LEU A 119 -2.85 11.70 0.97
C LEU A 119 -2.16 12.80 0.17
N ASN A 120 -1.70 12.44 -1.03
CA ASN A 120 -1.09 13.35 -1.99
C ASN A 120 -1.94 13.36 -3.27
N ILE A 121 -2.02 14.53 -3.94
CA ILE A 121 -2.79 14.71 -5.17
C ILE A 121 -1.89 15.32 -6.23
N TYR A 122 -1.97 14.77 -7.44
CA TYR A 122 -1.31 15.26 -8.65
C TYR A 122 -2.39 15.47 -9.71
N THR A 123 -2.58 16.71 -10.13
CA THR A 123 -3.63 17.06 -11.10
C THR A 123 -3.11 17.94 -12.23
N PRO A 124 -3.26 17.53 -13.50
CA PRO A 124 -2.97 18.34 -14.66
C PRO A 124 -4.12 19.30 -15.00
N ALA A 125 -5.22 19.27 -14.21
CA ALA A 125 -6.41 20.07 -14.45
C ALA A 125 -6.13 21.57 -14.31
N ASP A 126 -6.75 22.34 -15.19
CA ASP A 126 -6.88 23.78 -15.01
C ASP A 126 -7.90 24.03 -13.87
N LEU A 127 -7.40 24.33 -12.68
CA LEU A 127 -8.21 24.50 -11.48
C LEU A 127 -9.13 25.75 -11.52
N THR A 128 -9.00 26.58 -12.56
CA THR A 128 -9.91 27.72 -12.81
C THR A 128 -11.17 27.30 -13.56
N LYS A 129 -11.20 26.09 -14.10
CA LYS A 129 -12.30 25.53 -14.88
C LYS A 129 -12.94 24.32 -14.19
N LYS A 130 -14.18 24.03 -14.55
CA LYS A 130 -14.85 22.78 -14.12
C LYS A 130 -14.35 21.62 -14.98
N ASN A 131 -13.28 20.95 -14.51
CA ASN A 131 -12.80 19.71 -15.09
C ASN A 131 -13.48 18.50 -14.43
N ARG A 132 -13.48 17.36 -15.11
CA ARG A 132 -13.97 16.09 -14.61
C ARG A 132 -13.07 14.95 -15.10
N LEU A 133 -11.77 15.05 -14.77
CA LEU A 133 -10.78 14.06 -15.17
C LEU A 133 -11.00 12.73 -14.41
N PRO A 134 -10.71 11.58 -15.02
CA PRO A 134 -10.67 10.32 -14.27
C PRO A 134 -9.69 10.42 -13.11
N VAL A 135 -9.99 9.69 -12.03
CA VAL A 135 -9.19 9.67 -10.80
C VAL A 135 -8.60 8.28 -10.62
N MET A 136 -7.32 8.21 -10.32
CA MET A 136 -6.62 6.97 -9.98
C MET A 136 -6.08 7.07 -8.55
N VAL A 137 -6.48 6.16 -7.67
CA VAL A 137 -6.08 6.14 -6.25
C VAL A 137 -5.14 4.97 -6.02
N TRP A 138 -3.87 5.29 -5.74
CA TRP A 138 -2.81 4.32 -5.48
C TRP A 138 -2.79 3.89 -4.01
N ILE A 139 -2.75 2.58 -3.79
CA ILE A 139 -2.57 1.93 -2.49
C ILE A 139 -1.24 1.18 -2.54
N HIS A 140 -0.26 1.60 -1.74
CA HIS A 140 1.06 1.03 -1.75
C HIS A 140 1.11 -0.38 -1.14
N GLY A 141 2.09 -1.19 -1.58
CA GLY A 141 2.39 -2.50 -1.01
C GLY A 141 3.31 -2.43 0.21
N GLY A 142 4.03 -3.52 0.44
CA GLY A 142 4.96 -3.69 1.56
C GLY A 142 4.44 -4.61 2.67
N GLY A 143 3.65 -5.63 2.31
CA GLY A 143 3.19 -6.70 3.22
C GLY A 143 2.29 -6.21 4.35
N LEU A 144 1.63 -5.05 4.21
CA LEU A 144 0.87 -4.35 5.27
C LEU A 144 1.74 -3.93 6.47
N MET A 145 3.06 -4.06 6.37
CA MET A 145 4.03 -3.82 7.45
C MET A 145 4.88 -2.57 7.22
N VAL A 146 5.21 -2.26 5.97
CA VAL A 146 6.09 -1.16 5.56
C VAL A 146 5.55 -0.48 4.30
N GLY A 147 6.12 0.67 3.93
CA GLY A 147 5.75 1.42 2.73
C GLY A 147 5.22 2.82 3.01
N ALA A 148 5.07 3.61 1.96
CA ALA A 148 4.56 4.98 2.05
C ALA A 148 4.02 5.47 0.71
N ALA A 149 3.01 6.34 0.76
CA ALA A 149 2.48 7.03 -0.41
C ALA A 149 3.51 7.91 -1.12
N SER A 150 4.46 8.47 -0.37
CA SER A 150 5.51 9.34 -0.88
C SER A 150 6.59 8.62 -1.70
N THR A 151 6.66 7.29 -1.65
CA THR A 151 7.52 6.48 -2.50
C THR A 151 7.14 6.62 -3.99
N TYR A 152 5.86 6.82 -4.26
CA TYR A 152 5.27 6.81 -5.60
C TYR A 152 4.87 8.21 -6.03
N ASP A 153 5.55 8.73 -7.07
CA ASP A 153 5.26 10.05 -7.63
C ASP A 153 4.23 9.94 -8.77
N GLY A 154 3.07 10.55 -8.57
CA GLY A 154 2.01 10.57 -9.57
C GLY A 154 2.19 11.59 -10.70
N LEU A 155 3.26 12.39 -10.68
CA LEU A 155 3.48 13.49 -11.61
C LEU A 155 3.44 13.05 -13.08
N ALA A 156 4.23 12.04 -13.42
CA ALA A 156 4.34 11.56 -14.80
C ALA A 156 3.02 10.98 -15.30
N LEU A 157 2.40 10.10 -14.52
CA LEU A 157 1.11 9.49 -14.86
C LEU A 157 0.02 10.56 -15.05
N ALA A 158 -0.06 11.54 -14.14
CA ALA A 158 -1.02 12.61 -14.23
C ALA A 158 -0.83 13.46 -15.50
N ALA A 159 0.43 13.81 -15.84
CA ALA A 159 0.75 14.62 -16.99
C ALA A 159 0.52 13.90 -18.33
N HIS A 160 0.92 12.63 -18.43
CA HIS A 160 0.84 11.85 -19.67
C HIS A 160 -0.58 11.41 -20.00
N GLU A 161 -1.31 10.93 -18.99
CA GLU A 161 -2.61 10.29 -19.19
C GLU A 161 -3.81 11.23 -18.92
N ASN A 162 -3.54 12.48 -18.53
CA ASN A 162 -4.57 13.47 -18.22
C ASN A 162 -5.57 12.96 -17.17
N VAL A 163 -5.06 12.41 -16.09
CA VAL A 163 -5.81 11.86 -14.94
C VAL A 163 -5.38 12.55 -13.64
N VAL A 164 -6.27 12.60 -12.66
CA VAL A 164 -5.91 12.98 -11.30
C VAL A 164 -5.38 11.74 -10.57
N VAL A 165 -4.14 11.80 -10.08
CA VAL A 165 -3.54 10.72 -9.29
C VAL A 165 -3.58 11.09 -7.82
N VAL A 166 -4.05 10.15 -7.00
CA VAL A 166 -4.06 10.26 -5.54
C VAL A 166 -3.22 9.11 -4.97
N THR A 167 -2.27 9.38 -4.08
CA THR A 167 -1.54 8.34 -3.34
C THR A 167 -1.90 8.46 -1.87
N ILE A 168 -2.30 7.36 -1.23
CA ILE A 168 -2.81 7.36 0.13
C ILE A 168 -1.87 6.65 1.10
N GLN A 169 -1.81 7.12 2.34
CA GLN A 169 -1.22 6.41 3.46
C GLN A 169 -2.29 5.67 4.25
N TYR A 170 -1.88 4.63 4.95
CA TYR A 170 -2.72 3.85 5.86
C TYR A 170 -1.86 3.25 6.96
N ARG A 171 -2.41 3.01 8.13
CA ARG A 171 -1.69 2.41 9.26
C ARG A 171 -1.17 1.02 8.92
N LEU A 172 0.04 0.74 9.38
CA LEU A 172 0.81 -0.47 9.07
C LEU A 172 1.09 -1.28 10.33
N GLY A 173 1.49 -2.54 10.15
CA GLY A 173 1.96 -3.41 11.21
C GLY A 173 0.99 -3.49 12.41
N ILE A 174 1.52 -3.38 13.62
CA ILE A 174 0.73 -3.43 14.85
C ILE A 174 -0.34 -2.33 14.85
N TRP A 175 -0.02 -1.10 14.42
CA TRP A 175 -0.96 0.03 14.41
C TRP A 175 -2.14 -0.16 13.47
N GLY A 176 -1.91 -0.84 12.35
CA GLY A 176 -2.92 -1.04 11.30
C GLY A 176 -3.67 -2.37 11.37
N PHE A 177 -3.05 -3.41 11.95
CA PHE A 177 -3.55 -4.77 11.78
C PHE A 177 -3.56 -5.59 13.09
N PHE A 178 -3.29 -4.99 14.24
CA PHE A 178 -3.45 -5.67 15.52
C PHE A 178 -4.90 -6.05 15.75
N SER A 179 -5.15 -7.34 15.99
CA SER A 179 -6.48 -7.90 16.25
C SER A 179 -6.43 -8.88 17.43
N THR A 180 -7.42 -8.79 18.30
CA THR A 180 -7.67 -9.79 19.36
C THR A 180 -8.71 -10.83 18.95
N GLY A 181 -9.27 -10.74 17.73
CA GLY A 181 -10.32 -11.61 17.22
C GLY A 181 -11.70 -11.36 17.85
N ASP A 182 -11.83 -10.29 18.64
CA ASP A 182 -13.06 -9.88 19.34
C ASP A 182 -13.33 -8.37 19.23
N GLU A 183 -14.37 -7.89 19.93
CA GLU A 183 -14.80 -6.49 19.90
C GLU A 183 -13.79 -5.49 20.48
N HIS A 184 -12.80 -5.92 21.26
CA HIS A 184 -11.82 -5.03 21.88
C HIS A 184 -10.78 -4.52 20.87
N SER A 185 -10.38 -5.36 19.90
CA SER A 185 -9.62 -4.95 18.74
C SER A 185 -9.96 -5.86 17.55
N ARG A 186 -10.89 -5.43 16.71
CA ARG A 186 -11.33 -6.21 15.53
C ARG A 186 -10.24 -6.36 14.48
N GLY A 187 -9.30 -5.43 14.42
CA GLY A 187 -8.26 -5.38 13.38
C GLY A 187 -8.69 -4.60 12.14
N ASN A 188 -7.93 -4.76 11.04
CA ASN A 188 -8.21 -4.13 9.74
C ASN A 188 -8.20 -2.58 9.75
N TRP A 189 -7.57 -1.95 10.74
CA TRP A 189 -7.57 -0.49 10.89
C TRP A 189 -6.95 0.20 9.68
N GLY A 190 -5.89 -0.38 9.11
CA GLY A 190 -5.27 0.12 7.89
C GLY A 190 -6.21 0.09 6.68
N HIS A 191 -7.02 -0.96 6.53
CA HIS A 191 -8.03 -1.00 5.48
C HIS A 191 -9.17 -0.01 5.71
N LEU A 192 -9.55 0.22 6.97
CA LEU A 192 -10.53 1.26 7.30
C LEU A 192 -9.98 2.66 7.00
N ASP A 193 -8.66 2.88 7.15
CA ASP A 193 -8.01 4.11 6.71
C ASP A 193 -8.11 4.29 5.19
N GLN A 194 -7.93 3.21 4.42
CA GLN A 194 -8.13 3.23 2.96
C GLN A 194 -9.57 3.59 2.59
N VAL A 195 -10.56 3.02 3.29
CA VAL A 195 -11.98 3.39 3.12
C VAL A 195 -12.21 4.87 3.43
N ALA A 196 -11.62 5.39 4.51
CA ALA A 196 -11.74 6.81 4.86
C ALA A 196 -11.09 7.72 3.81
N ALA A 197 -9.94 7.35 3.28
CA ALA A 197 -9.29 8.08 2.18
C ALA A 197 -10.17 8.10 0.91
N LEU A 198 -10.81 6.99 0.57
CA LEU A 198 -11.74 6.92 -0.56
C LEU A 198 -13.00 7.77 -0.36
N ARG A 199 -13.54 7.83 0.86
CA ARG A 199 -14.64 8.75 1.20
C ARG A 199 -14.19 10.19 1.04
N TRP A 200 -12.98 10.52 1.54
CA TRP A 200 -12.40 11.84 1.35
C TRP A 200 -12.28 12.19 -0.15
N VAL A 201 -11.87 11.26 -1.00
CA VAL A 201 -11.81 11.43 -2.46
C VAL A 201 -13.21 11.73 -3.03
N GLN A 202 -14.25 11.00 -2.62
CA GLN A 202 -15.63 11.26 -3.06
C GLN A 202 -16.07 12.68 -2.71
N ASP A 203 -15.75 13.18 -1.52
CA ASP A 203 -16.20 14.47 -1.03
C ASP A 203 -15.42 15.65 -1.61
N ASN A 204 -14.15 15.45 -2.04
CA ASN A 204 -13.23 16.56 -2.30
C ASN A 204 -12.63 16.59 -3.71
N ILE A 205 -12.53 15.45 -4.41
CA ILE A 205 -11.68 15.38 -5.62
C ILE A 205 -12.18 16.26 -6.77
N ALA A 206 -13.46 16.62 -6.76
CA ALA A 206 -14.03 17.56 -7.72
C ALA A 206 -13.38 18.96 -7.65
N SER A 207 -12.97 19.41 -6.45
CA SER A 207 -12.24 20.66 -6.25
C SER A 207 -10.84 20.64 -6.87
N PHE A 208 -10.27 19.44 -7.06
CA PHE A 208 -8.98 19.21 -7.72
C PHE A 208 -9.12 18.86 -9.22
N GLY A 209 -10.31 19.05 -9.79
CA GLY A 209 -10.59 18.77 -11.21
C GLY A 209 -10.88 17.31 -11.53
N GLY A 210 -10.96 16.43 -10.52
CA GLY A 210 -11.29 15.02 -10.67
C GLY A 210 -12.79 14.75 -10.75
N ASN A 211 -13.16 13.60 -11.29
CA ASN A 211 -14.54 13.11 -11.35
C ASN A 211 -14.77 12.05 -10.25
N PRO A 212 -15.50 12.35 -9.17
CA PRO A 212 -15.81 11.35 -8.14
C PRO A 212 -16.62 10.16 -8.68
N GLY A 213 -17.32 10.30 -9.80
CA GLY A 213 -18.01 9.22 -10.52
C GLY A 213 -17.11 8.40 -11.45
N SER A 214 -15.79 8.63 -11.48
CA SER A 214 -14.83 7.87 -12.30
C SER A 214 -13.53 7.63 -11.53
N VAL A 215 -13.61 6.89 -10.44
CA VAL A 215 -12.49 6.55 -9.56
C VAL A 215 -12.04 5.11 -9.83
N THR A 216 -10.76 4.93 -10.12
CA THR A 216 -10.09 3.63 -10.22
C THR A 216 -9.16 3.48 -9.02
N ILE A 217 -9.32 2.42 -8.25
CA ILE A 217 -8.36 2.03 -7.21
C ILE A 217 -7.34 1.07 -7.80
N PHE A 218 -6.05 1.24 -7.47
CA PHE A 218 -5.00 0.35 -7.96
C PHE A 218 -3.87 0.25 -6.94
N GLY A 219 -3.20 -0.91 -6.93
CA GLY A 219 -2.13 -1.16 -5.97
C GLY A 219 -1.38 -2.44 -6.29
N GLU A 220 -0.15 -2.53 -5.76
CA GLU A 220 0.77 -3.65 -5.98
C GLU A 220 1.00 -4.41 -4.67
N SER A 221 1.19 -5.75 -4.78
CA SER A 221 1.47 -6.63 -3.62
C SER A 221 0.37 -6.53 -2.57
N ALA A 222 0.68 -6.18 -1.32
CA ALA A 222 -0.32 -5.90 -0.28
C ALA A 222 -1.27 -4.75 -0.63
N GLY A 223 -0.87 -3.82 -1.52
CA GLY A 223 -1.77 -2.81 -2.09
C GLY A 223 -2.76 -3.42 -3.08
N GLY A 224 -2.33 -4.38 -3.90
CA GLY A 224 -3.21 -5.16 -4.76
C GLY A 224 -4.19 -6.04 -3.97
N GLU A 225 -3.71 -6.65 -2.89
CA GLU A 225 -4.57 -7.34 -1.91
C GLU A 225 -5.61 -6.39 -1.32
N SER A 226 -5.18 -5.21 -0.87
CA SER A 226 -6.06 -4.16 -0.33
C SER A 226 -7.16 -3.78 -1.34
N VAL A 227 -6.80 -3.59 -2.61
CA VAL A 227 -7.79 -3.35 -3.69
C VAL A 227 -8.80 -4.49 -3.75
N SER A 228 -8.34 -5.74 -3.76
CA SER A 228 -9.19 -6.93 -3.79
C SER A 228 -10.10 -7.03 -2.57
N VAL A 229 -9.59 -6.74 -1.37
CA VAL A 229 -10.37 -6.66 -0.12
C VAL A 229 -11.46 -5.58 -0.23
N LEU A 230 -11.16 -4.40 -0.78
CA LEU A 230 -12.13 -3.33 -0.97
C LEU A 230 -13.21 -3.73 -1.99
N VAL A 231 -12.88 -4.52 -3.02
CA VAL A 231 -13.87 -5.08 -3.95
C VAL A 231 -14.84 -6.02 -3.24
N LEU A 232 -14.38 -6.76 -2.23
CA LEU A 232 -15.19 -7.67 -1.42
C LEU A 232 -15.94 -6.96 -0.27
N SER A 233 -15.51 -5.75 0.13
CA SER A 233 -16.01 -5.09 1.34
C SER A 233 -17.27 -4.27 1.13
N PRO A 234 -18.35 -4.48 1.89
CA PRO A 234 -19.54 -3.66 1.81
C PRO A 234 -19.29 -2.19 2.20
N LEU A 235 -18.21 -1.91 2.97
CA LEU A 235 -17.86 -0.57 3.43
C LEU A 235 -17.31 0.33 2.31
N ALA A 236 -16.85 -0.27 1.21
CA ALA A 236 -16.30 0.43 0.05
C ALA A 236 -17.31 0.64 -1.09
N LYS A 237 -18.58 0.29 -0.84
CA LYS A 237 -19.65 0.41 -1.86
C LYS A 237 -19.77 1.85 -2.36
N ASN A 238 -19.78 2.00 -3.70
CA ASN A 238 -19.90 3.27 -4.42
C ASN A 238 -18.71 4.24 -4.22
N LEU A 239 -17.58 3.83 -3.62
CA LEU A 239 -16.40 4.67 -3.44
C LEU A 239 -15.46 4.61 -4.65
N PHE A 240 -15.57 3.58 -5.49
CA PHE A 240 -14.78 3.42 -6.71
C PHE A 240 -15.61 2.73 -7.81
N HIS A 241 -15.12 2.80 -9.04
CA HIS A 241 -15.83 2.37 -10.25
C HIS A 241 -15.02 1.38 -11.09
N ARG A 242 -13.72 1.24 -10.82
CA ARG A 242 -12.80 0.28 -11.44
C ARG A 242 -11.73 -0.09 -10.43
N ALA A 243 -11.14 -1.26 -10.62
CA ALA A 243 -10.09 -1.78 -9.75
C ALA A 243 -8.95 -2.42 -10.56
N ILE A 244 -7.72 -2.32 -10.05
CA ILE A 244 -6.53 -2.98 -10.61
C ILE A 244 -5.73 -3.57 -9.45
N SER A 245 -5.54 -4.88 -9.42
CA SER A 245 -4.66 -5.57 -8.48
C SER A 245 -3.42 -6.08 -9.21
N GLU A 246 -2.25 -5.63 -8.76
CA GLU A 246 -0.95 -5.97 -9.31
C GLU A 246 -0.22 -6.88 -8.32
N SER A 247 0.02 -8.14 -8.68
CA SER A 247 0.79 -9.10 -7.88
C SER A 247 0.31 -9.27 -6.44
N GLY A 248 -1.02 -9.33 -6.25
CA GLY A 248 -1.64 -9.56 -4.94
C GLY A 248 -3.15 -9.39 -4.96
N VAL A 249 -3.83 -10.34 -4.34
CA VAL A 249 -5.30 -10.37 -4.18
C VAL A 249 -5.68 -10.87 -2.79
N ALA A 250 -6.95 -10.74 -2.41
CA ALA A 250 -7.47 -11.21 -1.11
C ALA A 250 -7.35 -12.75 -0.90
N LEU A 251 -7.07 -13.50 -1.95
CA LEU A 251 -6.78 -14.95 -1.86
C LEU A 251 -5.31 -15.25 -1.56
N THR A 252 -4.41 -14.24 -1.59
CA THR A 252 -3.00 -14.40 -1.22
C THR A 252 -2.88 -14.76 0.25
N SER A 253 -2.63 -16.03 0.53
CA SER A 253 -2.82 -16.67 1.84
C SER A 253 -2.00 -16.05 2.97
N VAL A 254 -0.82 -15.50 2.67
CA VAL A 254 0.04 -14.87 3.68
C VAL A 254 -0.54 -13.55 4.22
N LEU A 255 -1.36 -12.86 3.44
CA LEU A 255 -1.91 -11.55 3.76
C LEU A 255 -3.28 -11.61 4.45
N VAL A 256 -4.05 -12.70 4.27
CA VAL A 256 -5.37 -12.87 4.89
C VAL A 256 -5.32 -14.00 5.92
N LYS A 257 -5.63 -13.67 7.16
CA LYS A 257 -5.61 -14.62 8.29
C LYS A 257 -6.95 -15.33 8.42
N LYS A 258 -6.95 -16.64 8.26
CA LYS A 258 -8.16 -17.48 8.33
C LYS A 258 -8.35 -18.20 9.67
N GLY A 259 -7.39 -18.12 10.57
CA GLY A 259 -7.41 -18.82 11.86
C GLY A 259 -7.59 -17.91 13.06
N ASP A 260 -7.42 -18.47 14.26
CA ASP A 260 -7.40 -17.72 15.51
C ASP A 260 -6.19 -16.79 15.56
N VAL A 261 -6.44 -15.50 15.69
CA VAL A 261 -5.40 -14.44 15.75
C VAL A 261 -4.99 -14.10 17.18
N LYS A 262 -5.71 -14.64 18.18
CA LYS A 262 -5.48 -14.34 19.59
C LYS A 262 -4.07 -14.74 20.08
N PRO A 263 -3.50 -15.89 19.69
CA PRO A 263 -2.12 -16.24 20.10
C PRO A 263 -1.08 -15.21 19.66
N LEU A 264 -1.20 -14.67 18.44
CA LEU A 264 -0.31 -13.62 17.96
C LEU A 264 -0.51 -12.30 18.72
N ALA A 265 -1.77 -11.95 19.04
CA ALA A 265 -2.08 -10.77 19.87
C ALA A 265 -1.47 -10.90 21.27
N GLU A 266 -1.54 -12.07 21.90
CA GLU A 266 -0.94 -12.36 23.20
C GLU A 266 0.60 -12.26 23.13
N GLN A 267 1.22 -12.78 22.09
CA GLN A 267 2.66 -12.71 21.89
C GLN A 267 3.13 -11.25 21.73
N ILE A 268 2.40 -10.43 20.97
CA ILE A 268 2.66 -8.99 20.82
C ILE A 268 2.53 -8.30 22.19
N ALA A 269 1.46 -8.57 22.93
CA ALA A 269 1.22 -7.99 24.25
C ALA A 269 2.33 -8.35 25.25
N ILE A 270 2.73 -9.62 25.31
CA ILE A 270 3.84 -10.11 26.15
C ILE A 270 5.14 -9.40 25.78
N THR A 271 5.46 -9.32 24.49
CA THR A 271 6.67 -8.66 23.99
C THR A 271 6.70 -7.17 24.34
N ALA A 272 5.54 -6.53 24.36
CA ALA A 272 5.36 -5.14 24.81
C ALA A 272 5.34 -4.98 26.35
N GLY A 273 5.44 -6.06 27.12
CA GLY A 273 5.37 -6.03 28.59
C GLY A 273 3.94 -5.84 29.13
N CYS A 274 2.92 -6.23 28.36
CA CYS A 274 1.51 -6.16 28.75
C CYS A 274 1.00 -7.51 29.29
N LYS A 275 0.05 -7.47 30.23
CA LYS A 275 -0.66 -8.67 30.68
C LYS A 275 -1.67 -9.13 29.63
N THR A 276 -1.87 -10.45 29.54
CA THR A 276 -2.76 -11.11 28.58
C THR A 276 -4.00 -11.73 29.20
N THR A 277 -4.39 -11.28 30.40
CA THR A 277 -5.51 -11.85 31.15
C THR A 277 -6.84 -11.74 30.41
N THR A 278 -7.07 -10.65 29.68
CA THR A 278 -8.21 -10.45 28.79
C THR A 278 -7.80 -9.57 27.60
N SER A 279 -8.54 -9.65 26.49
CA SER A 279 -8.33 -8.77 25.33
C SER A 279 -8.44 -7.29 25.70
N ALA A 280 -9.38 -6.92 26.56
CA ALA A 280 -9.52 -5.55 27.05
C ALA A 280 -8.25 -5.04 27.75
N VAL A 281 -7.63 -5.88 28.60
CA VAL A 281 -6.39 -5.53 29.31
C VAL A 281 -5.23 -5.38 28.32
N MET A 282 -5.10 -6.28 27.34
CA MET A 282 -4.08 -6.19 26.30
C MET A 282 -4.21 -4.88 25.50
N VAL A 283 -5.39 -4.62 24.96
CA VAL A 283 -5.66 -3.43 24.14
C VAL A 283 -5.43 -2.15 24.94
N HIS A 284 -5.92 -2.10 26.19
CA HIS A 284 -5.72 -0.94 27.06
C HIS A 284 -4.22 -0.67 27.30
N CYS A 285 -3.45 -1.71 27.64
CA CYS A 285 -2.02 -1.59 27.88
C CYS A 285 -1.27 -1.14 26.61
N LEU A 286 -1.53 -1.75 25.45
CA LEU A 286 -0.89 -1.38 24.19
C LEU A 286 -1.20 0.06 23.76
N ARG A 287 -2.40 0.59 24.08
CA ARG A 287 -2.75 2.00 23.84
C ARG A 287 -1.94 2.96 24.70
N GLN A 288 -1.48 2.54 25.88
CA GLN A 288 -0.65 3.37 26.78
C GLN A 288 0.83 3.38 26.41
N LYS A 289 1.26 2.49 25.52
CA LYS A 289 2.65 2.44 25.05
C LYS A 289 2.98 3.66 24.20
N THR A 290 4.22 4.13 24.30
CA THR A 290 4.72 5.15 23.38
C THR A 290 4.88 4.58 21.98
N GLU A 291 5.05 5.44 20.99
CA GLU A 291 5.34 5.02 19.60
C GLU A 291 6.64 4.21 19.55
N GLU A 292 7.66 4.65 20.27
CA GLU A 292 8.98 3.99 20.35
C GLU A 292 8.88 2.60 20.99
N GLU A 293 8.11 2.44 22.09
CA GLU A 293 7.92 1.14 22.73
C GLU A 293 7.22 0.13 21.80
N LEU A 294 6.23 0.58 21.02
CA LEU A 294 5.57 -0.28 20.03
C LEU A 294 6.46 -0.58 18.84
N LEU A 295 7.28 0.39 18.40
CA LEU A 295 8.27 0.16 17.36
C LEU A 295 9.32 -0.87 17.82
N GLU A 296 9.81 -0.76 19.05
CA GLU A 296 10.71 -1.74 19.63
C GLU A 296 10.05 -3.13 19.71
N THR A 297 8.77 -3.19 20.06
CA THR A 297 7.98 -4.42 20.04
C THR A 297 7.91 -5.01 18.64
N THR A 298 7.63 -4.20 17.62
CA THR A 298 7.60 -4.62 16.21
C THR A 298 8.94 -5.22 15.78
N LEU A 299 10.06 -4.59 16.14
CA LEU A 299 11.41 -5.08 15.82
C LEU A 299 11.75 -6.39 16.54
N LYS A 300 11.33 -6.56 17.80
CA LYS A 300 11.51 -7.80 18.57
C LYS A 300 10.68 -8.96 18.02
N MET A 301 9.51 -8.68 17.46
CA MET A 301 8.65 -9.70 16.84
C MET A 301 9.24 -10.29 15.56
N LYS A 302 10.26 -9.63 14.97
CA LYS A 302 10.94 -10.07 13.74
C LYS A 302 9.97 -10.36 12.59
N PHE A 303 8.96 -9.52 12.42
CA PHE A 303 8.11 -9.59 11.25
C PHE A 303 8.95 -9.49 9.96
N LEU A 304 8.42 -9.99 8.85
CA LEU A 304 9.10 -10.15 7.56
C LEU A 304 10.25 -11.19 7.59
N SER A 305 10.39 -11.98 8.66
CA SER A 305 11.37 -13.06 8.77
C SER A 305 10.68 -14.42 8.84
N LEU A 306 11.28 -15.45 8.21
CA LEU A 306 10.83 -16.83 8.36
C LEU A 306 11.57 -17.47 9.53
N ASP A 307 10.84 -18.15 10.44
CA ASP A 307 11.46 -19.01 11.42
C ASP A 307 11.86 -20.35 10.76
N LEU A 308 13.16 -20.53 10.58
CA LEU A 308 13.72 -21.72 9.96
C LEU A 308 13.99 -22.87 10.95
N GLN A 309 13.82 -22.64 12.27
CA GLN A 309 14.12 -23.61 13.32
C GLN A 309 12.86 -24.29 13.85
N GLY A 310 11.77 -23.54 14.01
CA GLY A 310 10.50 -24.04 14.56
C GLY A 310 9.62 -24.79 13.54
N ASP A 311 8.40 -25.11 13.96
CA ASP A 311 7.35 -25.58 13.05
C ASP A 311 6.89 -24.40 12.19
N PRO A 312 7.04 -24.47 10.87
CA PRO A 312 6.69 -23.34 10.00
C PRO A 312 5.20 -22.99 10.03
N ARG A 313 4.32 -23.89 10.50
CA ARG A 313 2.89 -23.61 10.67
C ARG A 313 2.60 -22.64 11.83
N GLU A 314 3.52 -22.54 12.79
CA GLU A 314 3.43 -21.62 13.94
C GLU A 314 4.06 -20.26 13.64
N SER A 315 4.84 -20.14 12.56
CA SER A 315 5.48 -18.90 12.15
C SER A 315 4.45 -17.90 11.62
N GLN A 316 4.50 -16.67 12.13
CA GLN A 316 3.61 -15.58 11.74
C GLN A 316 4.45 -14.39 11.22
N PRO A 317 4.97 -14.47 9.99
CA PRO A 317 5.88 -13.45 9.45
C PRO A 317 5.21 -12.10 9.21
N LEU A 318 3.88 -12.04 9.13
CA LEU A 318 3.12 -10.83 8.86
C LEU A 318 1.89 -10.74 9.77
N LEU A 319 1.53 -9.51 10.15
CA LEU A 319 0.17 -9.16 10.49
C LEU A 319 -0.61 -8.98 9.18
N GLY A 320 -1.87 -9.38 9.17
CA GLY A 320 -2.64 -9.35 7.93
C GLY A 320 -4.10 -8.97 8.16
N THR A 321 -4.83 -8.98 7.07
CA THR A 321 -6.27 -8.81 7.01
C THR A 321 -6.95 -9.96 7.78
N VAL A 322 -7.96 -9.63 8.58
CA VAL A 322 -8.76 -10.61 9.34
C VAL A 322 -10.21 -10.60 8.91
N ILE A 323 -10.91 -11.71 9.15
CA ILE A 323 -12.36 -11.79 8.92
C ILE A 323 -13.04 -11.23 10.17
N ASP A 324 -13.41 -9.95 10.12
CA ASP A 324 -13.89 -9.18 11.28
C ASP A 324 -15.42 -9.03 11.35
N GLY A 325 -16.14 -9.53 10.32
CA GLY A 325 -17.59 -9.39 10.21
C GLY A 325 -18.06 -7.97 9.88
N MET A 326 -17.16 -7.04 9.55
CA MET A 326 -17.46 -5.66 9.17
C MET A 326 -16.82 -5.26 7.84
N LEU A 327 -15.50 -5.30 7.73
CA LEU A 327 -14.77 -5.07 6.49
C LEU A 327 -14.92 -6.28 5.57
N LEU A 328 -14.66 -7.47 6.11
CA LEU A 328 -14.93 -8.76 5.45
C LEU A 328 -15.95 -9.55 6.28
N LEU A 329 -17.14 -9.77 5.69
CA LEU A 329 -18.25 -10.47 6.35
C LEU A 329 -17.97 -11.97 6.49
N LYS A 330 -17.23 -12.54 5.54
CA LYS A 330 -16.83 -13.95 5.42
C LYS A 330 -15.47 -14.04 4.78
N THR A 331 -14.94 -15.23 4.62
CA THR A 331 -13.68 -15.44 3.89
C THR A 331 -13.79 -14.96 2.44
N PRO A 332 -12.71 -14.54 1.80
CA PRO A 332 -12.71 -14.15 0.39
C PRO A 332 -13.29 -15.23 -0.53
N GLU A 333 -13.00 -16.51 -0.26
CA GLU A 333 -13.51 -17.65 -1.03
C GLU A 333 -15.03 -17.76 -0.92
N GLU A 334 -15.59 -17.64 0.30
CA GLU A 334 -17.04 -17.67 0.50
C GLU A 334 -17.73 -16.49 -0.18
N LEU A 335 -17.18 -15.28 -0.05
CA LEU A 335 -17.73 -14.08 -0.68
C LEU A 335 -17.74 -14.21 -2.21
N GLN A 336 -16.69 -14.78 -2.80
CA GLN A 336 -16.63 -15.04 -4.24
C GLN A 336 -17.64 -16.13 -4.67
N ALA A 337 -17.72 -17.24 -3.94
CA ALA A 337 -18.66 -18.30 -4.21
C ALA A 337 -20.13 -17.81 -4.15
N GLU A 338 -20.43 -16.92 -3.21
CA GLU A 338 -21.73 -16.29 -3.05
C GLU A 338 -21.98 -15.13 -4.02
N ARG A 339 -20.98 -14.73 -4.82
CA ARG A 339 -20.98 -13.55 -5.69
C ARG A 339 -21.28 -12.25 -4.92
N ASN A 340 -20.81 -12.18 -3.69
CA ASN A 340 -20.99 -11.02 -2.80
C ASN A 340 -19.78 -10.08 -2.89
N PHE A 341 -19.68 -9.33 -3.98
CA PHE A 341 -18.64 -8.37 -4.27
C PHE A 341 -19.15 -7.22 -5.15
N HIS A 342 -18.38 -6.13 -5.21
CA HIS A 342 -18.72 -5.01 -6.10
C HIS A 342 -18.46 -5.38 -7.55
N THR A 343 -19.52 -5.35 -8.37
CA THR A 343 -19.43 -5.62 -9.81
C THR A 343 -18.87 -4.39 -10.52
N VAL A 344 -17.55 -4.32 -10.65
CA VAL A 344 -16.82 -3.27 -11.37
C VAL A 344 -15.84 -3.91 -12.37
N PRO A 345 -15.44 -3.20 -13.44
CA PRO A 345 -14.32 -3.64 -14.25
C PRO A 345 -13.07 -3.82 -13.35
N TYR A 346 -12.51 -5.03 -13.38
CA TYR A 346 -11.40 -5.41 -12.53
C TYR A 346 -10.28 -6.05 -13.34
N MET A 347 -9.08 -5.46 -13.25
CA MET A 347 -7.86 -5.98 -13.87
C MET A 347 -7.00 -6.63 -12.79
N VAL A 348 -6.53 -7.84 -13.05
CA VAL A 348 -5.62 -8.59 -12.17
C VAL A 348 -4.45 -9.07 -13.01
N GLY A 349 -3.24 -8.96 -12.48
CA GLY A 349 -2.05 -9.39 -13.18
C GLY A 349 -0.88 -9.69 -12.25
N ILE A 350 0.05 -10.48 -12.76
CA ILE A 350 1.31 -10.83 -12.11
C ILE A 350 2.47 -10.58 -13.06
N ASN A 351 3.68 -10.42 -12.52
CA ASN A 351 4.91 -10.32 -13.32
C ASN A 351 5.45 -11.71 -13.66
N LYS A 352 6.34 -11.74 -14.63
CA LYS A 352 7.03 -12.98 -15.03
C LYS A 352 7.87 -13.58 -13.89
N GLN A 353 8.40 -12.74 -13.01
CA GLN A 353 9.22 -13.13 -11.84
C GLN A 353 8.75 -12.33 -10.63
N GLU A 354 8.19 -13.03 -9.64
CA GLU A 354 7.55 -12.41 -8.47
C GLU A 354 8.37 -12.55 -7.18
N PHE A 355 9.11 -13.63 -6.98
CA PHE A 355 9.73 -13.91 -5.69
C PHE A 355 11.25 -13.66 -5.67
N GLY A 356 11.96 -13.82 -6.78
CA GLY A 356 13.42 -13.81 -6.84
C GLY A 356 14.07 -12.51 -6.37
N TRP A 357 13.37 -11.37 -6.44
CA TRP A 357 13.87 -10.08 -6.01
C TRP A 357 13.93 -9.92 -4.48
N LEU A 358 13.09 -10.65 -3.72
CA LEU A 358 13.06 -10.58 -2.25
C LEU A 358 14.36 -11.08 -1.59
N ILE A 359 15.08 -11.98 -2.25
CA ILE A 359 16.30 -12.61 -1.73
C ILE A 359 17.50 -11.66 -1.76
N PRO A 360 17.87 -11.04 -2.89
CA PRO A 360 18.95 -10.07 -2.93
C PRO A 360 18.73 -8.88 -1.99
N MET A 361 17.46 -8.56 -1.74
CA MET A 361 17.04 -7.43 -0.95
C MET A 361 17.09 -7.67 0.56
N GLN A 362 17.34 -8.91 0.98
CA GLN A 362 17.29 -9.31 2.39
C GLN A 362 15.99 -8.90 3.12
N LEU A 363 14.93 -8.61 2.37
CA LEU A 363 13.60 -8.33 2.93
C LEU A 363 13.02 -9.57 3.61
N MET A 364 13.43 -10.75 3.15
CA MET A 364 13.23 -12.01 3.84
C MET A 364 14.58 -12.74 3.92
N SER A 365 14.99 -13.14 5.13
CA SER A 365 16.16 -14.01 5.33
C SER A 365 15.82 -15.38 4.76
N TYR A 366 16.05 -15.57 3.46
CA TYR A 366 15.80 -16.85 2.80
C TYR A 366 17.12 -17.58 2.59
N PRO A 367 17.26 -18.83 3.09
CA PRO A 367 18.54 -19.54 3.11
C PRO A 367 18.79 -20.24 1.76
N LEU A 368 18.84 -19.50 0.68
CA LEU A 368 19.39 -19.99 -0.57
C LEU A 368 20.89 -19.72 -0.56
N SER A 369 21.68 -20.77 -0.34
CA SER A 369 23.13 -20.71 -0.50
C SER A 369 23.49 -20.23 -1.91
N GLU A 370 24.55 -19.45 -2.01
CA GLU A 370 25.03 -18.96 -3.30
C GLU A 370 25.24 -20.12 -4.28
N GLY A 371 24.37 -20.17 -5.29
CA GLY A 371 24.64 -20.87 -6.54
C GLY A 371 24.05 -22.27 -6.71
N GLN A 372 23.72 -23.05 -5.70
CA GLN A 372 23.30 -24.47 -5.91
C GLN A 372 22.13 -24.89 -5.04
N LEU A 373 21.14 -25.54 -5.63
CA LEU A 373 19.98 -26.09 -4.93
C LEU A 373 19.73 -27.53 -5.40
N ASP A 374 19.86 -28.51 -4.49
CA ASP A 374 19.41 -29.87 -4.74
C ASP A 374 17.93 -30.05 -4.38
N GLN A 375 17.33 -31.11 -4.90
CA GLN A 375 15.90 -31.38 -4.71
C GLN A 375 15.51 -31.61 -3.24
N LYS A 376 16.35 -32.25 -2.43
CA LYS A 376 16.11 -32.49 -1.00
C LYS A 376 16.09 -31.18 -0.24
N THR A 377 17.04 -30.30 -0.50
CA THR A 377 17.11 -28.96 0.08
C THR A 377 15.91 -28.11 -0.35
N ALA A 378 15.52 -28.17 -1.65
CA ALA A 378 14.33 -27.50 -2.15
C ALA A 378 13.05 -27.92 -1.42
N MET A 379 12.84 -29.24 -1.23
CA MET A 379 11.70 -29.74 -0.45
C MET A 379 11.69 -29.22 1.00
N SER A 380 12.84 -29.19 1.65
CA SER A 380 12.99 -28.67 3.02
C SER A 380 12.68 -27.18 3.07
N LEU A 381 13.18 -26.39 2.12
CA LEU A 381 12.94 -24.96 2.02
C LEU A 381 11.47 -24.65 1.70
N LEU A 382 10.86 -25.43 0.80
CA LEU A 382 9.43 -25.26 0.49
C LEU A 382 8.56 -25.50 1.72
N TRP A 383 8.88 -26.52 2.54
CA TRP A 383 8.21 -26.73 3.82
C TRP A 383 8.41 -25.54 4.77
N LYS A 384 9.64 -25.05 4.91
CA LYS A 384 9.96 -23.89 5.76
C LYS A 384 9.27 -22.61 5.27
N SER A 385 8.90 -22.56 4.00
CA SER A 385 8.14 -21.44 3.40
C SER A 385 6.64 -21.57 3.60
N TYR A 386 6.14 -22.56 4.33
CA TYR A 386 4.71 -22.76 4.60
C TYR A 386 3.96 -21.47 4.98
N PRO A 387 4.51 -20.57 5.83
CA PRO A 387 3.81 -19.32 6.17
C PRO A 387 3.53 -18.41 4.98
N LEU A 388 4.27 -18.57 3.88
CA LEU A 388 4.11 -17.78 2.65
C LEU A 388 3.21 -18.49 1.64
N VAL A 389 3.40 -19.80 1.47
CA VAL A 389 2.80 -20.57 0.38
C VAL A 389 1.62 -21.44 0.82
N CYS A 390 1.48 -21.72 2.10
CA CYS A 390 0.43 -22.56 2.70
C CYS A 390 0.24 -23.94 2.01
N ILE A 391 1.32 -24.48 1.40
CA ILE A 391 1.26 -25.77 0.71
C ILE A 391 1.27 -26.92 1.73
N ALA A 392 0.36 -27.87 1.59
CA ALA A 392 0.31 -29.05 2.45
C ALA A 392 1.59 -29.88 2.31
N LYS A 393 2.10 -30.38 3.44
CA LYS A 393 3.38 -31.12 3.49
C LYS A 393 3.42 -32.31 2.55
N GLU A 394 2.29 -32.96 2.37
CA GLU A 394 2.09 -34.12 1.51
C GLU A 394 2.24 -33.80 0.02
N LEU A 395 1.97 -32.55 -0.39
CA LEU A 395 2.07 -32.09 -1.77
C LEU A 395 3.47 -31.58 -2.16
N ILE A 396 4.36 -31.38 -1.18
CA ILE A 396 5.71 -30.87 -1.42
C ILE A 396 6.52 -31.73 -2.38
N PRO A 397 6.56 -33.08 -2.24
CA PRO A 397 7.29 -33.93 -3.17
C PRO A 397 6.81 -33.79 -4.61
N GLU A 398 5.48 -33.80 -4.83
CA GLU A 398 4.88 -33.68 -6.16
C GLU A 398 5.14 -32.29 -6.77
N ALA A 399 4.94 -31.21 -6.00
CA ALA A 399 5.19 -29.84 -6.43
C ALA A 399 6.68 -29.67 -6.82
N THR A 400 7.59 -30.17 -5.98
CA THR A 400 9.03 -30.07 -6.22
C THR A 400 9.44 -30.87 -7.45
N GLU A 401 8.92 -32.09 -7.62
CA GLU A 401 9.19 -32.92 -8.80
C GLU A 401 8.69 -32.27 -10.09
N LYS A 402 7.48 -31.71 -10.06
CA LYS A 402 6.89 -31.02 -11.21
C LYS A 402 7.74 -29.86 -11.74
N TYR A 403 8.32 -29.05 -10.83
CA TYR A 403 9.11 -27.88 -11.21
C TYR A 403 10.59 -28.22 -11.45
N LEU A 404 11.21 -29.05 -10.61
CA LEU A 404 12.65 -29.27 -10.56
C LEU A 404 13.09 -30.61 -11.19
N GLY A 405 12.18 -31.57 -11.37
CA GLY A 405 12.50 -32.91 -11.85
C GLY A 405 13.00 -32.99 -13.30
N GLY A 406 12.78 -31.93 -14.08
CA GLY A 406 13.21 -31.89 -15.50
C GLY A 406 14.70 -31.57 -15.73
N THR A 407 15.52 -31.39 -14.70
CA THR A 407 16.93 -31.00 -14.82
C THR A 407 17.76 -31.48 -13.63
N ASP A 408 19.04 -31.81 -13.87
CA ASP A 408 20.04 -32.05 -12.83
C ASP A 408 20.92 -30.83 -12.53
N ASP A 409 20.76 -29.76 -13.30
CA ASP A 409 21.48 -28.50 -13.11
C ASP A 409 20.99 -27.79 -11.84
N THR A 410 21.86 -27.72 -10.83
CA THR A 410 21.56 -27.14 -9.51
C THR A 410 21.35 -25.62 -9.54
N VAL A 411 21.93 -24.91 -10.50
CA VAL A 411 21.71 -23.48 -10.70
C VAL A 411 20.32 -23.25 -11.27
N LYS A 412 19.96 -24.01 -12.32
CA LYS A 412 18.62 -23.96 -12.92
C LYS A 412 17.53 -24.39 -11.94
N LYS A 413 17.80 -25.38 -11.08
CA LYS A 413 16.86 -25.76 -10.01
C LYS A 413 16.54 -24.64 -9.04
N LYS A 414 17.51 -23.74 -8.77
CA LYS A 414 17.29 -22.56 -7.93
C LYS A 414 16.24 -21.61 -8.58
N ASP A 415 16.41 -21.30 -9.85
CA ASP A 415 15.48 -20.41 -10.55
C ASP A 415 14.08 -21.01 -10.60
N LEU A 416 13.97 -22.30 -10.94
CA LEU A 416 12.70 -23.04 -10.96
C LEU A 416 12.03 -23.12 -9.58
N PHE A 417 12.83 -23.16 -8.51
CA PHE A 417 12.30 -23.14 -7.15
C PHE A 417 11.73 -21.78 -6.78
N LEU A 418 12.34 -20.68 -7.24
CA LEU A 418 11.81 -19.34 -7.07
C LEU A 418 10.51 -19.15 -7.85
N ASP A 419 10.43 -19.69 -9.07
CA ASP A 419 9.22 -19.73 -9.87
C ASP A 419 8.11 -20.52 -9.16
N LEU A 420 8.43 -21.69 -8.59
CA LEU A 420 7.47 -22.47 -7.80
C LEU A 420 6.86 -21.68 -6.65
N ILE A 421 7.68 -20.98 -5.85
CA ILE A 421 7.17 -20.17 -4.75
C ILE A 421 6.34 -19.00 -5.29
N ALA A 422 6.80 -18.34 -6.34
CA ALA A 422 6.10 -17.24 -6.97
C ALA A 422 4.71 -17.66 -7.49
N ASP A 423 4.64 -18.77 -8.19
CA ASP A 423 3.38 -19.31 -8.73
C ASP A 423 2.40 -19.66 -7.62
N VAL A 424 2.86 -20.27 -6.53
CA VAL A 424 1.98 -20.62 -5.40
C VAL A 424 1.50 -19.38 -4.64
N MET A 425 2.36 -18.36 -4.48
CA MET A 425 1.98 -17.13 -3.76
C MET A 425 1.08 -16.20 -4.57
N PHE A 426 1.35 -16.05 -5.85
CA PHE A 426 0.76 -15.00 -6.69
C PHE A 426 0.00 -15.54 -7.91
N GLY A 427 0.45 -16.66 -8.48
CA GLY A 427 -0.14 -17.20 -9.71
C GLY A 427 -1.38 -18.07 -9.48
N VAL A 428 -1.45 -18.80 -8.35
CA VAL A 428 -2.60 -19.66 -7.99
C VAL A 428 -3.78 -18.86 -7.41
N PRO A 429 -3.57 -17.87 -6.52
CA PRO A 429 -4.66 -17.06 -6.01
C PRO A 429 -5.33 -16.23 -7.08
#